data_ebe445921aa46c1706fd1bf1085e2aed
#
_entry.id   ebe445921aa46c1706fd1bf1085e2aed
#
_cell.length_a   1.000
_cell.length_b   1.000
_cell.length_c   1.000
_cell.angle_alpha   90.00
_cell.angle_beta   90.00
_cell.angle_gamma   90.00
#
_symmetry.space_group_name_H-M   'P 1'
#
loop_
_entity.id
_entity.type
_entity.pdbx_description
1 polymer ?
#
loop_
_entity_poly.entity_id
_entity_poly.type
_entity_poly.pdbx_seq_one_letter_code
_entity_poly.pdbx_strand_id
1 'polypeptide(L)'
;MNDRTKKILASVDILLLAILACTINLGGPSYPTPAIPVSTEAVAQLQQGIQTAVAVGADSGQVTLVFTEPELTSYLYYYFAGQSKPLITNPQVYLQENQIRIYATTTQGDLQANVYIVLTASVDEQGQLQIAITSADFGPLRVPKELNDVLTAIIKEAYTGALGPVATGFRLETILITSGTMTLTGRTK
;
A
#
# COMPACT_ATOMS: atom_id res chain seq x y z
N MET A 1 31.77 38.17 28.51
CA MET A 1 31.23 36.80 28.53
C MET A 1 32.39 35.85 28.27
N ASN A 2 32.69 34.98 29.22
CA ASN A 2 33.94 34.21 29.26
C ASN A 2 33.84 33.07 28.19
N ASP A 3 34.97 32.72 27.61
CA ASP A 3 35.02 31.69 26.51
C ASP A 3 34.42 30.33 26.89
N ARG A 4 34.52 29.99 28.18
CA ARG A 4 33.87 28.81 28.76
C ARG A 4 32.35 28.89 28.74
N THR A 5 31.76 30.07 28.98
CA THR A 5 30.32 30.29 28.97
C THR A 5 29.75 30.19 27.55
N LYS A 6 30.49 30.66 26.53
CA LYS A 6 30.12 30.52 25.11
C LYS A 6 30.12 29.06 24.66
N LYS A 7 31.12 28.27 25.09
CA LYS A 7 31.21 26.84 24.78
C LYS A 7 30.08 26.03 25.43
N ILE A 8 29.74 26.38 26.68
CA ILE A 8 28.60 25.70 27.37
C ILE A 8 27.28 26.07 26.73
N LEU A 9 27.04 27.33 26.37
CA LEU A 9 25.84 27.76 25.66
C LEU A 9 25.71 27.07 24.30
N ALA A 10 26.79 27.01 23.52
CA ALA A 10 26.79 26.32 22.23
C ALA A 10 26.52 24.80 22.37
N SER A 11 27.04 24.16 23.42
CA SER A 11 26.79 22.74 23.70
C SER A 11 25.32 22.48 24.12
N VAL A 12 24.71 23.37 24.85
CA VAL A 12 23.32 23.32 25.28
C VAL A 12 22.37 23.52 24.08
N ASP A 13 22.70 24.48 23.18
CA ASP A 13 21.92 24.72 21.95
C ASP A 13 21.96 23.51 21.01
N ILE A 14 23.13 22.87 20.85
CA ILE A 14 23.27 21.65 20.05
C ILE A 14 22.48 20.48 20.66
N LEU A 15 22.50 20.37 21.99
CA LEU A 15 21.74 19.31 22.68
C LEU A 15 20.24 19.55 22.60
N LEU A 16 19.77 20.80 22.68
CA LEU A 16 18.35 21.16 22.49
C LEU A 16 17.87 20.91 21.06
N LEU A 17 18.69 21.19 20.04
CA LEU A 17 18.40 20.91 18.65
C LEU A 17 18.33 19.40 18.37
N ALA A 18 19.13 18.58 19.04
CA ALA A 18 19.11 17.13 18.89
C ALA A 18 17.84 16.48 19.49
N ILE A 19 17.24 17.09 20.51
CA ILE A 19 16.00 16.57 21.14
C ILE A 19 14.76 16.85 20.26
N LEU A 20 14.79 17.88 19.43
CA LEU A 20 13.69 18.27 18.55
C LEU A 20 13.53 17.36 17.29
N ALA A 21 14.47 16.45 17.05
CA ALA A 21 14.44 15.57 15.87
C ALA A 21 13.93 14.13 16.15
N CYS A 22 13.47 13.84 17.36
CA CYS A 22 12.97 12.50 17.70
C CYS A 22 11.50 12.35 17.35
N THR A 23 11.20 11.49 16.37
CA THR A 23 9.84 10.97 16.18
C THR A 23 9.47 10.07 17.37
N ILE A 24 8.30 10.29 17.95
CA ILE A 24 7.78 9.52 19.07
C ILE A 24 6.96 8.35 18.50
N ASN A 25 7.45 7.14 18.71
CA ASN A 25 6.70 5.95 18.32
C ASN A 25 5.65 5.62 19.41
N LEU A 26 4.38 5.66 19.02
CA LEU A 26 3.24 5.41 19.89
C LEU A 26 2.80 3.93 19.91
N GLY A 27 3.51 3.05 19.17
CA GLY A 27 3.11 1.65 19.02
C GLY A 27 1.98 1.48 18.00
N GLY A 28 1.05 0.57 18.26
CA GLY A 28 -0.03 0.17 17.36
C GLY A 28 0.05 -1.32 17.02
N PRO A 29 -0.69 -1.82 16.00
CA PRO A 29 -0.69 -3.21 15.58
C PRO A 29 0.70 -3.75 15.28
N SER A 30 0.99 -4.98 15.69
CA SER A 30 2.28 -5.63 15.42
C SER A 30 2.35 -6.09 13.96
N TYR A 31 3.50 -5.87 13.33
CA TYR A 31 3.78 -6.40 11.99
C TYR A 31 3.96 -7.92 12.05
N PRO A 32 3.42 -8.67 11.07
CA PRO A 32 3.77 -10.08 10.89
C PRO A 32 5.26 -10.26 10.60
N THR A 33 5.79 -11.42 11.02
CA THR A 33 7.18 -11.81 10.74
C THR A 33 7.21 -13.16 10.04
N PRO A 34 8.09 -13.34 9.04
CA PRO A 34 9.05 -12.37 8.48
C PRO A 34 8.35 -11.28 7.64
N ALA A 35 8.99 -10.12 7.51
CA ALA A 35 8.51 -9.07 6.63
C ALA A 35 8.67 -9.49 5.15
N ILE A 36 7.72 -9.06 4.32
CA ILE A 36 7.75 -9.30 2.88
C ILE A 36 8.81 -8.38 2.26
N PRO A 37 9.78 -8.93 1.48
CA PRO A 37 10.81 -8.12 0.86
C PRO A 37 10.23 -7.20 -0.23
N VAL A 38 10.75 -5.98 -0.29
CA VAL A 38 10.42 -5.00 -1.33
C VAL A 38 11.49 -5.04 -2.41
N SER A 39 11.08 -5.14 -3.67
CA SER A 39 12.00 -5.12 -4.81
C SER A 39 11.38 -4.49 -6.07
N THR A 40 12.23 -3.89 -6.90
CA THR A 40 11.83 -3.40 -8.23
C THR A 40 11.50 -4.55 -9.17
N GLU A 41 12.08 -5.71 -8.95
CA GLU A 41 11.83 -6.94 -9.68
C GLU A 41 10.39 -7.42 -9.52
N ALA A 42 9.86 -7.40 -8.30
CA ALA A 42 8.46 -7.74 -8.02
C ALA A 42 7.49 -6.78 -8.74
N VAL A 43 7.81 -5.48 -8.81
CA VAL A 43 7.01 -4.52 -9.59
C VAL A 43 7.08 -4.82 -11.09
N ALA A 44 8.26 -5.15 -11.61
CA ALA A 44 8.42 -5.53 -13.01
C ALA A 44 7.65 -6.82 -13.36
N GLN A 45 7.68 -7.82 -12.46
CA GLN A 45 6.92 -9.07 -12.62
C GLN A 45 5.41 -8.81 -12.63
N LEU A 46 4.90 -7.98 -11.74
CA LEU A 46 3.50 -7.54 -11.73
C LEU A 46 3.11 -6.91 -13.07
N GLN A 47 3.90 -5.97 -13.59
CA GLN A 47 3.63 -5.31 -14.87
C GLN A 47 3.67 -6.30 -16.05
N GLN A 48 4.67 -7.18 -16.07
CA GLN A 48 4.80 -8.21 -17.10
C GLN A 48 3.63 -9.22 -17.04
N GLY A 49 3.22 -9.63 -15.84
CA GLY A 49 2.07 -10.52 -15.62
C GLY A 49 0.79 -9.92 -16.19
N ILE A 50 0.55 -8.62 -15.95
CA ILE A 50 -0.60 -7.89 -16.48
C ILE A 50 -0.56 -7.87 -18.02
N GLN A 51 0.59 -7.50 -18.62
CA GLN A 51 0.75 -7.44 -20.07
C GLN A 51 0.52 -8.81 -20.72
N THR A 52 1.07 -9.86 -20.14
CA THR A 52 0.91 -11.23 -20.61
C THR A 52 -0.56 -11.67 -20.53
N ALA A 53 -1.23 -11.40 -19.40
CA ALA A 53 -2.64 -11.77 -19.22
C ALA A 53 -3.56 -11.04 -20.21
N VAL A 54 -3.28 -9.77 -20.51
CA VAL A 54 -4.01 -8.98 -21.51
C VAL A 54 -3.80 -9.56 -22.91
N ALA A 55 -2.57 -9.90 -23.30
CA ALA A 55 -2.27 -10.48 -24.59
C ALA A 55 -2.95 -11.83 -24.78
N VAL A 56 -2.84 -12.74 -23.81
CA VAL A 56 -3.52 -14.04 -23.82
C VAL A 56 -5.05 -13.88 -23.83
N GLY A 57 -5.55 -12.93 -23.07
CA GLY A 57 -6.98 -12.64 -22.98
C GLY A 57 -7.55 -12.09 -24.27
N ALA A 58 -6.79 -11.30 -25.04
CA ALA A 58 -7.20 -10.80 -26.35
C ALA A 58 -7.42 -11.94 -27.36
N ASP A 59 -6.61 -13.00 -27.30
CA ASP A 59 -6.70 -14.14 -28.21
C ASP A 59 -7.73 -15.19 -27.74
N SER A 60 -7.78 -15.44 -26.42
CA SER A 60 -8.62 -16.53 -25.86
C SER A 60 -10.03 -16.09 -25.46
N GLY A 61 -10.28 -14.79 -25.36
CA GLY A 61 -11.52 -14.24 -24.81
C GLY A 61 -11.59 -14.30 -23.27
N GLN A 62 -10.57 -14.86 -22.60
CA GLN A 62 -10.51 -14.96 -21.14
C GLN A 62 -9.25 -14.33 -20.60
N VAL A 63 -9.36 -13.61 -19.49
CA VAL A 63 -8.23 -13.04 -18.77
C VAL A 63 -8.13 -13.64 -17.38
N THR A 64 -6.91 -13.99 -16.99
CA THR A 64 -6.59 -14.38 -15.61
C THR A 64 -5.39 -13.59 -15.16
N LEU A 65 -5.56 -12.85 -14.07
CA LEU A 65 -4.50 -12.08 -13.41
C LEU A 65 -4.23 -12.71 -12.06
N VAL A 66 -2.96 -12.92 -11.75
CA VAL A 66 -2.53 -13.41 -10.45
C VAL A 66 -1.59 -12.38 -9.85
N PHE A 67 -1.87 -11.94 -8.63
CA PHE A 67 -1.05 -11.03 -7.85
C PHE A 67 -0.55 -11.73 -6.61
N THR A 68 0.72 -11.53 -6.28
CA THR A 68 1.36 -12.07 -5.08
C THR A 68 1.55 -10.98 -4.02
N GLU A 69 1.72 -11.39 -2.77
CA GLU A 69 2.04 -10.46 -1.67
C GLU A 69 3.31 -9.61 -1.93
N PRO A 70 4.44 -10.18 -2.42
CA PRO A 70 5.63 -9.38 -2.75
C PRO A 70 5.37 -8.33 -3.85
N GLU A 71 4.60 -8.66 -4.87
CA GLU A 71 4.26 -7.73 -5.95
C GLU A 71 3.42 -6.56 -5.44
N LEU A 72 2.36 -6.84 -4.68
CA LEU A 72 1.48 -5.82 -4.12
C LEU A 72 2.20 -4.97 -3.07
N THR A 73 3.00 -5.59 -2.21
CA THR A 73 3.83 -4.89 -1.21
C THR A 73 4.80 -3.94 -1.89
N SER A 74 5.53 -4.41 -2.91
CA SER A 74 6.50 -3.59 -3.64
C SER A 74 5.84 -2.46 -4.40
N TYR A 75 4.71 -2.73 -5.07
CA TYR A 75 3.94 -1.71 -5.79
C TYR A 75 3.49 -0.58 -4.85
N LEU A 76 2.86 -0.91 -3.72
CA LEU A 76 2.41 0.07 -2.75
C LEU A 76 3.58 0.83 -2.11
N TYR A 77 4.70 0.15 -1.84
CA TYR A 77 5.89 0.81 -1.30
C TYR A 77 6.38 1.92 -2.23
N TYR A 78 6.59 1.63 -3.52
CA TYR A 78 7.06 2.62 -4.48
C TYR A 78 6.01 3.69 -4.79
N TYR A 79 4.73 3.32 -4.81
CA TYR A 79 3.64 4.28 -4.96
C TYR A 79 3.67 5.35 -3.85
N PHE A 80 3.73 4.94 -2.58
CA PHE A 80 3.80 5.88 -1.47
C PHE A 80 5.14 6.60 -1.36
N ALA A 81 6.25 5.95 -1.67
CA ALA A 81 7.57 6.58 -1.69
C ALA A 81 7.67 7.73 -2.72
N GLY A 82 6.89 7.68 -3.78
CA GLY A 82 6.78 8.76 -4.78
C GLY A 82 5.93 9.95 -4.34
N GLN A 83 5.19 9.84 -3.23
CA GLN A 83 4.34 10.92 -2.73
C GLN A 83 5.15 11.91 -1.87
N SER A 84 4.91 13.21 -2.03
CA SER A 84 5.57 14.24 -1.21
C SER A 84 5.16 14.20 0.27
N LYS A 85 3.95 13.72 0.56
CA LYS A 85 3.40 13.52 1.90
C LYS A 85 2.61 12.21 1.94
N PRO A 86 3.31 11.08 2.06
CA PRO A 86 2.63 9.79 2.07
C PRO A 86 1.78 9.64 3.34
N LEU A 87 0.56 9.13 3.18
CA LEU A 87 -0.32 8.81 4.30
C LEU A 87 0.24 7.66 5.16
N ILE A 88 0.86 6.70 4.49
CA ILE A 88 1.51 5.55 5.11
C ILE A 88 2.89 5.31 4.48
N THR A 89 3.77 4.69 5.24
CA THR A 89 5.10 4.25 4.83
C THR A 89 5.31 2.79 5.18
N ASN A 90 6.29 2.14 4.55
CA ASN A 90 6.64 0.74 4.79
C ASN A 90 5.44 -0.22 4.74
N PRO A 91 4.58 -0.16 3.70
CA PRO A 91 3.44 -1.05 3.59
C PRO A 91 3.90 -2.51 3.44
N GLN A 92 3.12 -3.42 4.05
CA GLN A 92 3.25 -4.87 3.93
C GLN A 92 1.86 -5.42 3.64
N VAL A 93 1.68 -6.10 2.51
CA VAL A 93 0.40 -6.62 2.05
C VAL A 93 0.34 -8.12 2.25
N TYR A 94 -0.62 -8.59 3.02
CA TYR A 94 -0.92 -10.01 3.23
C TYR A 94 -2.28 -10.35 2.64
N LEU A 95 -2.34 -11.48 1.96
CA LEU A 95 -3.52 -11.99 1.27
C LEU A 95 -4.01 -13.25 2.00
N GLN A 96 -5.08 -13.13 2.77
CA GLN A 96 -5.58 -14.23 3.60
C GLN A 96 -7.11 -14.14 3.75
N GLU A 97 -7.76 -15.29 3.81
CA GLU A 97 -9.17 -15.39 4.19
C GLU A 97 -10.11 -14.47 3.39
N ASN A 98 -9.87 -14.38 2.10
CA ASN A 98 -10.60 -13.48 1.19
C ASN A 98 -10.47 -11.98 1.51
N GLN A 99 -9.40 -11.58 2.20
CA GLN A 99 -9.09 -10.21 2.60
C GLN A 99 -7.71 -9.79 2.12
N ILE A 100 -7.56 -8.50 1.89
CA ILE A 100 -6.29 -7.82 1.70
C ILE A 100 -5.98 -7.12 3.02
N ARG A 101 -4.92 -7.53 3.69
CA ARG A 101 -4.48 -6.98 4.98
C ARG A 101 -3.22 -6.17 4.78
N ILE A 102 -3.27 -4.90 5.10
CA ILE A 102 -2.15 -3.97 4.94
C ILE A 102 -1.67 -3.54 6.31
N TYR A 103 -0.41 -3.84 6.61
CA TYR A 103 0.32 -3.26 7.74
C TYR A 103 1.21 -2.16 7.21
N ALA A 104 1.29 -1.05 7.92
CA ALA A 104 2.10 0.10 7.50
C ALA A 104 2.44 0.96 8.72
N THR A 105 3.22 2.00 8.49
CA THR A 105 3.49 3.05 9.49
C THR A 105 2.90 4.36 9.01
N THR A 106 2.28 5.12 9.89
CA THR A 106 1.83 6.49 9.62
C THR A 106 2.55 7.48 10.50
N THR A 107 2.70 8.71 10.03
CA THR A 107 3.32 9.81 10.79
C THR A 107 2.38 11.01 10.76
N GLN A 108 2.03 11.54 11.93
CA GLN A 108 1.22 12.75 12.10
C GLN A 108 2.00 13.74 12.97
N GLY A 109 2.62 14.75 12.34
CA GLY A 109 3.61 15.62 12.98
C GLY A 109 4.83 14.79 13.40
N ASP A 110 5.18 14.86 14.68
CA ASP A 110 6.32 14.11 15.27
C ASP A 110 5.90 12.74 15.83
N LEU A 111 4.61 12.38 15.70
CA LEU A 111 4.06 11.13 16.21
C LEU A 111 4.02 10.07 15.11
N GLN A 112 4.54 8.89 15.41
CA GLN A 112 4.54 7.73 14.52
C GLN A 112 3.78 6.58 15.17
N ALA A 113 2.98 5.86 14.39
CA ALA A 113 2.30 4.65 14.83
C ALA A 113 2.23 3.60 13.73
N ASN A 114 2.19 2.34 14.14
CA ASN A 114 1.84 1.25 13.24
C ASN A 114 0.34 1.29 12.94
N VAL A 115 -0.01 0.94 11.71
CA VAL A 115 -1.39 0.89 11.25
C VAL A 115 -1.70 -0.47 10.62
N TYR A 116 -2.96 -0.86 10.72
CA TYR A 116 -3.51 -2.06 10.13
C TYR A 116 -4.81 -1.73 9.41
N ILE A 117 -4.89 -2.08 8.13
CA ILE A 117 -6.05 -1.82 7.29
C ILE A 117 -6.48 -3.14 6.67
N VAL A 118 -7.77 -3.44 6.75
CA VAL A 118 -8.38 -4.61 6.13
C VAL A 118 -9.28 -4.16 5.01
N LEU A 119 -9.04 -4.71 3.83
CA LEU A 119 -9.84 -4.45 2.65
C LEU A 119 -10.49 -5.75 2.18
N THR A 120 -11.69 -5.61 1.62
CA THR A 120 -12.34 -6.65 0.82
C THR A 120 -12.39 -6.21 -0.64
N ALA A 121 -12.25 -7.18 -1.53
CA ALA A 121 -12.37 -6.97 -2.96
C ALA A 121 -13.56 -7.78 -3.50
N SER A 122 -14.35 -7.17 -4.37
CA SER A 122 -15.49 -7.80 -5.03
C SER A 122 -15.63 -7.33 -6.49
N VAL A 123 -16.43 -8.00 -7.27
CA VAL A 123 -16.79 -7.56 -8.62
C VAL A 123 -18.25 -7.10 -8.57
N ASP A 124 -18.53 -5.91 -9.12
CA ASP A 124 -19.89 -5.40 -9.24
C ASP A 124 -20.64 -6.02 -10.43
N GLU A 125 -21.91 -5.67 -10.57
CA GLU A 125 -22.78 -6.16 -11.67
C GLU A 125 -22.27 -5.75 -13.06
N GLN A 126 -21.49 -4.68 -13.13
CA GLN A 126 -20.87 -4.18 -14.35
C GLN A 126 -19.54 -4.88 -14.68
N GLY A 127 -19.05 -5.77 -13.80
CA GLY A 127 -17.79 -6.45 -13.95
C GLY A 127 -16.59 -5.56 -13.61
N GLN A 128 -16.77 -4.59 -12.68
CA GLN A 128 -15.70 -3.74 -12.21
C GLN A 128 -15.23 -4.14 -10.81
N LEU A 129 -13.93 -3.97 -10.57
CA LEU A 129 -13.35 -4.20 -9.25
C LEU A 129 -13.86 -3.15 -8.26
N GLN A 130 -14.42 -3.62 -7.16
CA GLN A 130 -14.79 -2.82 -6.00
C GLN A 130 -13.91 -3.20 -4.82
N ILE A 131 -13.30 -2.22 -4.18
CA ILE A 131 -12.52 -2.42 -2.95
C ILE A 131 -13.14 -1.57 -1.84
N ALA A 132 -13.37 -2.21 -0.70
CA ALA A 132 -13.94 -1.55 0.47
C ALA A 132 -13.05 -1.74 1.70
N ILE A 133 -12.91 -0.67 2.51
CA ILE A 133 -12.28 -0.76 3.83
C ILE A 133 -13.29 -1.39 4.80
N THR A 134 -12.95 -2.55 5.36
CA THR A 134 -13.75 -3.21 6.39
C THR A 134 -13.29 -2.90 7.80
N SER A 135 -12.00 -2.58 7.96
CA SER A 135 -11.42 -2.17 9.24
C SER A 135 -10.18 -1.31 9.01
N ALA A 136 -9.96 -0.34 9.88
CA ALA A 136 -8.74 0.46 9.91
C ALA A 136 -8.38 0.78 11.36
N ASP A 137 -7.18 0.37 11.78
CA ASP A 137 -6.61 0.63 13.10
C ASP A 137 -5.32 1.42 12.93
N PHE A 138 -5.28 2.63 13.48
CA PHE A 138 -4.14 3.54 13.45
C PHE A 138 -3.49 3.66 14.84
N GLY A 139 -3.67 2.64 15.69
CA GLY A 139 -3.20 2.66 17.07
C GLY A 139 -3.83 3.84 17.83
N PRO A 140 -3.03 4.60 18.60
CA PRO A 140 -3.53 5.76 19.35
C PRO A 140 -3.79 7.01 18.47
N LEU A 141 -3.43 6.98 17.17
CA LEU A 141 -3.68 8.07 16.24
C LEU A 141 -5.09 7.99 15.66
N ARG A 142 -5.62 9.14 15.24
CA ARG A 142 -6.92 9.16 14.55
C ARG A 142 -6.76 8.62 13.13
N VAL A 143 -7.77 7.85 12.68
CA VAL A 143 -7.86 7.46 11.27
C VAL A 143 -7.98 8.71 10.41
N PRO A 144 -7.08 8.94 9.46
CA PRO A 144 -7.14 10.09 8.57
C PRO A 144 -8.44 10.07 7.74
N LYS A 145 -9.06 11.24 7.56
CA LYS A 145 -10.27 11.37 6.75
C LYS A 145 -10.00 11.07 5.28
N GLU A 146 -8.77 11.32 4.86
CA GLU A 146 -8.26 11.15 3.50
C GLU A 146 -8.02 9.67 3.14
N LEU A 147 -8.18 8.72 4.07
CA LEU A 147 -7.91 7.31 3.81
C LEU A 147 -8.72 6.75 2.63
N ASN A 148 -10.01 7.09 2.57
CA ASN A 148 -10.86 6.68 1.46
C ASN A 148 -10.44 7.32 0.13
N ASP A 149 -10.02 8.59 0.16
CA ASP A 149 -9.58 9.32 -1.04
C ASP A 149 -8.28 8.72 -1.58
N VAL A 150 -7.34 8.38 -0.70
CA VAL A 150 -6.07 7.70 -1.06
C VAL A 150 -6.37 6.33 -1.65
N LEU A 151 -7.25 5.54 -1.05
CA LEU A 151 -7.64 4.24 -1.59
C LEU A 151 -8.27 4.39 -2.98
N THR A 152 -9.19 5.34 -3.14
CA THR A 152 -9.84 5.65 -4.43
C THR A 152 -8.79 6.06 -5.48
N ALA A 153 -7.80 6.86 -5.10
CA ALA A 153 -6.72 7.27 -5.99
C ALA A 153 -5.85 6.08 -6.44
N ILE A 154 -5.50 5.16 -5.52
CA ILE A 154 -4.74 3.94 -5.85
C ILE A 154 -5.54 3.06 -6.82
N ILE A 155 -6.83 2.87 -6.57
CA ILE A 155 -7.70 2.09 -7.47
C ILE A 155 -7.78 2.76 -8.83
N LYS A 156 -8.00 4.07 -8.87
CA LYS A 156 -8.06 4.83 -10.12
C LYS A 156 -6.74 4.73 -10.90
N GLU A 157 -5.61 4.87 -10.23
CA GLU A 157 -4.28 4.70 -10.83
C GLU A 157 -4.11 3.29 -11.41
N ALA A 158 -4.52 2.26 -10.68
CA ALA A 158 -4.52 0.89 -11.17
C ALA A 158 -5.36 0.75 -12.45
N TYR A 159 -6.55 1.36 -12.51
CA TYR A 159 -7.42 1.30 -13.68
C TYR A 159 -6.95 2.12 -14.88
N THR A 160 -6.37 3.30 -14.65
CA THR A 160 -5.88 4.18 -15.73
C THR A 160 -4.45 3.86 -16.14
N GLY A 161 -3.67 3.23 -15.25
CA GLY A 161 -2.29 2.82 -15.45
C GLY A 161 -2.16 1.39 -16.00
N ALA A 162 -1.41 0.55 -15.27
CA ALA A 162 -1.06 -0.79 -15.71
C ALA A 162 -2.26 -1.73 -15.96
N LEU A 163 -3.33 -1.61 -15.16
CA LEU A 163 -4.56 -2.39 -15.32
C LEU A 163 -5.57 -1.79 -16.32
N GLY A 164 -5.29 -0.59 -16.85
CA GLY A 164 -6.18 0.11 -17.77
C GLY A 164 -6.70 -0.75 -18.92
N PRO A 165 -5.83 -1.48 -19.66
CA PRO A 165 -6.25 -2.38 -20.73
C PRO A 165 -7.19 -3.49 -20.25
N VAL A 166 -6.97 -4.03 -19.04
CA VAL A 166 -7.84 -5.04 -18.43
C VAL A 166 -9.19 -4.43 -18.05
N ALA A 167 -9.18 -3.27 -17.39
CA ALA A 167 -10.40 -2.61 -16.94
C ALA A 167 -11.32 -2.18 -18.09
N THR A 168 -10.73 -1.78 -19.23
CA THR A 168 -11.49 -1.31 -20.40
C THR A 168 -11.87 -2.43 -21.38
N GLY A 169 -11.00 -3.43 -21.55
CA GLY A 169 -11.16 -4.52 -22.53
C GLY A 169 -11.86 -5.77 -21.99
N PHE A 170 -11.88 -5.95 -20.67
CA PHE A 170 -12.43 -7.16 -20.04
C PHE A 170 -13.51 -6.81 -19.02
N ARG A 171 -14.45 -7.75 -18.85
CA ARG A 171 -15.40 -7.76 -17.75
C ARG A 171 -14.92 -8.75 -16.70
N LEU A 172 -14.62 -8.29 -15.50
CA LEU A 172 -14.25 -9.18 -14.41
C LEU A 172 -15.47 -10.02 -13.98
N GLU A 173 -15.21 -11.28 -13.65
CA GLU A 173 -16.25 -12.23 -13.21
C GLU A 173 -16.03 -12.66 -11.77
N THR A 174 -14.75 -12.95 -11.40
CA THR A 174 -14.45 -13.43 -10.05
C THR A 174 -13.16 -12.81 -9.50
N ILE A 175 -13.13 -12.72 -8.18
CA ILE A 175 -11.92 -12.43 -7.39
C ILE A 175 -11.82 -13.54 -6.36
N LEU A 176 -10.65 -14.16 -6.31
CA LEU A 176 -10.32 -15.18 -5.32
C LEU A 176 -9.04 -14.76 -4.58
N ILE A 177 -9.13 -14.60 -3.28
CA ILE A 177 -7.98 -14.32 -2.41
C ILE A 177 -7.74 -15.55 -1.55
N THR A 178 -6.59 -16.17 -1.74
CA THR A 178 -6.09 -17.30 -0.96
C THR A 178 -4.83 -16.87 -0.20
N SER A 179 -4.22 -17.78 0.57
CA SER A 179 -2.97 -17.47 1.26
C SER A 179 -1.86 -17.11 0.26
N GLY A 180 -1.44 -15.86 0.27
CA GLY A 180 -0.33 -15.33 -0.51
C GLY A 180 -0.63 -14.89 -1.93
N THR A 181 -1.86 -15.13 -2.46
CA THR A 181 -2.21 -14.77 -3.83
C THR A 181 -3.64 -14.23 -3.97
N MET A 182 -3.82 -13.30 -4.92
CA MET A 182 -5.11 -12.80 -5.38
C MET A 182 -5.25 -13.09 -6.88
N THR A 183 -6.29 -13.81 -7.25
CA THR A 183 -6.59 -14.15 -8.65
C THR A 183 -7.84 -13.42 -9.09
N LEU A 184 -7.74 -12.72 -10.21
CA LEU A 184 -8.85 -12.05 -10.91
C LEU A 184 -9.10 -12.80 -12.21
N THR A 185 -10.35 -13.18 -12.48
CA THR A 185 -10.74 -13.75 -13.77
C THR A 185 -11.80 -12.90 -14.44
N GLY A 186 -11.81 -12.90 -15.76
CA GLY A 186 -12.77 -12.15 -16.55
C GLY A 186 -12.82 -12.60 -18.00
N ARG A 187 -13.69 -11.93 -18.77
CA ARG A 187 -13.86 -12.17 -20.22
C ARG A 187 -13.77 -10.87 -20.99
N THR A 188 -13.42 -10.96 -22.28
CA THR A 188 -13.52 -9.83 -23.21
C THR A 188 -14.94 -9.28 -23.26
N LYS A 189 -15.03 -7.94 -23.35
CA LYS A 189 -16.31 -7.23 -23.55
C LYS A 189 -16.78 -7.39 -24.99
#